data_16ef72ba6929b8f0fa6b7c3ab7b6beba
#
_entry.id   16ef72ba6929b8f0fa6b7c3ab7b6beba
#
_cell.length_a   1.000
_cell.length_b   1.000
_cell.length_c   1.000
_cell.angle_alpha   90.00
_cell.angle_beta   90.00
_cell.angle_gamma   90.00
#
_symmetry.space_group_name_H-M   'P 1'
#
loop_
_entity.id
_entity.type
_entity.pdbx_description
1 polymer ?
#
loop_
_entity_poly.entity_id
_entity_poly.type
_entity_poly.pdbx_seq_one_letter_code
_entity_poly.pdbx_strand_id
1 'polypeptide(L)'
;MKLNRLVALVVALCLMLGCTAIAEQFPLVDEPTTLHIMAQVGSYYPDQKLDNVHGLQKYEEMSGVHIEWDNVSNSVFGDTLAARIADSGTKLPDIILRGKIGNDKLASWGEQGIIVDLRPYLEENAPNFWKLFNEEPTISGAIVGANGEIWGLPQVILGAEMRTPTKLWLNRNAMEAIGMDDPKTLDDYVKVMTAIRDSDWNGNGENDEITTIASANNMHNYFYGSFGLRTRGAHHDVVDVDPETGELRVYFQHENFRKYVEFMTMMYQEKLIYQEIFTEGDKQSDVFNQTNRLSMLLNTIAPGNGGDNWYTVNWSLEGPDGYAFHTQTRGAIHSTGNFVITCDCPEELIPVALKWVDYFYSEEGSALALIGVEGEDWEVKEDGTRSWTDTALATRTEDMSNDAFRAQFGMWPGGGVPACFFSNLLDAEYGPIPSACAQALLKDYAPKKIWPIITFTADESAVVSQLGSDINNFAKNFAAQVMTGEKELTDDTWAAFQDELAKMNPEKLIDAYESALTRVYGEGAEF
;
A
#
# COMPACT_ATOMS: atom_id res chain seq x y z
N MET A 1 30.14 -13.07 -37.25
CA MET A 1 30.25 -11.62 -37.54
C MET A 1 29.01 -10.99 -38.18
N LYS A 2 28.26 -11.62 -39.10
CA LYS A 2 27.06 -11.00 -39.70
C LYS A 2 25.84 -11.00 -38.76
N LEU A 3 25.65 -12.01 -37.91
CA LEU A 3 24.53 -12.13 -36.99
C LEU A 3 24.60 -11.07 -35.85
N ASN A 4 25.79 -10.86 -35.28
CA ASN A 4 25.99 -9.85 -34.22
C ASN A 4 25.79 -8.40 -34.70
N ARG A 5 26.05 -8.14 -36.02
CA ARG A 5 25.78 -6.82 -36.61
C ARG A 5 24.29 -6.60 -36.86
N LEU A 6 23.53 -7.66 -37.14
CA LEU A 6 22.06 -7.57 -37.30
C LEU A 6 21.37 -7.32 -35.96
N VAL A 7 21.80 -8.00 -34.90
CA VAL A 7 21.29 -7.78 -33.53
C VAL A 7 21.62 -6.38 -33.04
N ALA A 8 22.85 -5.90 -33.23
CA ALA A 8 23.23 -4.54 -32.88
C ALA A 8 22.44 -3.47 -33.67
N LEU A 9 22.07 -3.76 -34.93
CA LEU A 9 21.27 -2.84 -35.73
C LEU A 9 19.79 -2.81 -35.28
N VAL A 10 19.23 -3.94 -34.86
CA VAL A 10 17.87 -4.04 -34.33
C VAL A 10 17.78 -3.35 -32.98
N VAL A 11 18.75 -3.55 -32.10
CA VAL A 11 18.81 -2.86 -30.79
C VAL A 11 18.98 -1.35 -30.96
N ALA A 12 19.84 -0.90 -31.89
CA ALA A 12 19.99 0.52 -32.21
C ALA A 12 18.73 1.12 -32.86
N LEU A 13 17.96 0.33 -33.64
CA LEU A 13 16.70 0.77 -34.23
C LEU A 13 15.58 0.85 -33.19
N CYS A 14 15.53 -0.07 -32.22
CA CYS A 14 14.60 -0.02 -31.11
C CYS A 14 14.90 1.15 -30.16
N LEU A 15 16.18 1.45 -29.91
CA LEU A 15 16.58 2.62 -29.12
C LEU A 15 16.26 3.93 -29.84
N MET A 16 16.40 3.99 -31.17
CA MET A 16 16.02 5.18 -31.94
C MET A 16 14.51 5.36 -32.04
N LEU A 17 13.72 4.29 -32.13
CA LEU A 17 12.26 4.35 -32.12
C LEU A 17 11.71 4.73 -30.72
N GLY A 18 12.35 4.28 -29.64
CA GLY A 18 12.02 4.70 -28.28
C GLY A 18 12.32 6.19 -28.04
N CYS A 19 13.51 6.67 -28.49
CA CYS A 19 13.86 8.08 -28.39
C CYS A 19 12.99 9.00 -29.24
N THR A 20 12.48 8.54 -30.38
CA THR A 20 11.59 9.37 -31.23
C THR A 20 10.19 9.50 -30.62
N ALA A 21 9.66 8.46 -29.95
CA ALA A 21 8.37 8.53 -29.26
C ALA A 21 8.38 9.52 -28.09
N ILE A 22 9.48 9.58 -27.33
CA ILE A 22 9.66 10.56 -26.24
C ILE A 22 9.84 11.99 -26.81
N ALA A 23 10.57 12.14 -27.90
CA ALA A 23 10.81 13.45 -28.53
C ALA A 23 9.56 14.06 -29.17
N GLU A 24 8.54 13.25 -29.52
CA GLU A 24 7.24 13.75 -30.03
C GLU A 24 6.28 14.17 -28.90
N GLN A 25 6.54 13.77 -27.64
CA GLN A 25 5.65 14.05 -26.50
C GLN A 25 5.97 15.39 -25.81
N PHE A 26 7.22 15.86 -25.88
CA PHE A 26 7.67 17.08 -25.19
C PHE A 26 8.19 18.15 -26.14
N PRO A 27 7.97 19.45 -25.83
CA PRO A 27 7.23 19.97 -24.66
C PRO A 27 5.71 19.71 -24.75
N LEU A 28 5.02 19.73 -23.61
CA LEU A 28 3.55 19.53 -23.55
C LEU A 28 2.77 20.76 -24.04
N VAL A 29 3.41 21.91 -24.11
CA VAL A 29 2.82 23.20 -24.44
C VAL A 29 3.71 23.96 -25.44
N ASP A 30 3.09 24.69 -26.38
CA ASP A 30 3.80 25.52 -27.35
C ASP A 30 4.21 26.89 -26.78
N GLU A 31 3.48 27.37 -25.77
CA GLU A 31 3.71 28.66 -25.12
C GLU A 31 3.94 28.44 -23.62
N PRO A 32 4.77 29.29 -22.96
CA PRO A 32 5.01 29.21 -21.53
C PRO A 32 3.70 29.19 -20.74
N THR A 33 3.45 28.12 -20.01
CA THR A 33 2.22 27.89 -19.25
C THR A 33 2.55 27.66 -17.79
N THR A 34 1.77 28.27 -16.89
CA THR A 34 1.93 28.12 -15.44
C THR A 34 0.70 27.45 -14.86
N LEU A 35 0.94 26.47 -13.96
CA LEU A 35 -0.07 25.84 -13.11
C LEU A 35 0.20 26.15 -11.65
N HIS A 36 -0.84 26.52 -10.90
CA HIS A 36 -0.76 26.75 -9.45
C HIS A 36 -1.15 25.49 -8.70
N ILE A 37 -0.21 24.86 -8.00
CA ILE A 37 -0.40 23.57 -7.33
C ILE A 37 -0.23 23.69 -5.82
N MET A 38 -1.30 23.40 -5.07
CA MET A 38 -1.20 23.17 -3.62
C MET A 38 -0.83 21.72 -3.37
N ALA A 39 0.32 21.48 -2.75
CA ALA A 39 0.85 20.14 -2.54
C ALA A 39 1.08 19.81 -1.05
N GLN A 40 0.71 18.59 -0.65
CA GLN A 40 1.08 18.06 0.66
C GLN A 40 2.55 17.65 0.68
N VAL A 41 3.32 18.17 1.66
CA VAL A 41 4.75 17.86 1.82
C VAL A 41 5.08 17.37 3.22
N GLY A 42 5.99 16.41 3.32
CA GLY A 42 6.54 15.91 4.58
C GLY A 42 7.80 16.66 4.99
N SER A 43 8.17 16.56 6.27
CA SER A 43 9.39 17.17 6.81
C SER A 43 10.71 16.60 6.27
N TYR A 44 10.64 15.45 5.59
CA TYR A 44 11.78 14.78 4.96
C TYR A 44 12.16 15.38 3.59
N TYR A 45 11.31 16.19 2.96
CA TYR A 45 11.68 16.90 1.74
C TYR A 45 12.66 18.04 2.01
N PRO A 46 13.64 18.28 1.10
CA PRO A 46 14.55 19.41 1.22
C PRO A 46 13.76 20.72 1.38
N ASP A 47 14.05 21.46 2.46
CA ASP A 47 13.35 22.69 2.84
C ASP A 47 11.83 22.57 2.93
N GLN A 48 11.29 21.34 3.05
CA GLN A 48 9.87 21.01 2.98
C GLN A 48 9.20 21.53 1.69
N LYS A 49 9.88 21.34 0.55
CA LYS A 49 9.42 21.82 -0.75
C LYS A 49 9.59 20.77 -1.83
N LEU A 50 8.59 20.67 -2.71
CA LEU A 50 8.66 19.87 -3.94
C LEU A 50 9.50 20.57 -5.03
N ASP A 51 9.63 21.89 -4.99
CA ASP A 51 10.49 22.66 -5.90
C ASP A 51 11.95 22.15 -5.91
N ASN A 52 12.37 21.54 -4.81
CA ASN A 52 13.75 21.05 -4.61
C ASN A 52 13.92 19.58 -4.99
N VAL A 53 12.90 18.94 -5.56
CA VAL A 53 12.95 17.54 -6.00
C VAL A 53 13.52 17.46 -7.41
N HIS A 54 14.66 16.80 -7.58
CA HIS A 54 15.41 16.79 -8.84
C HIS A 54 14.57 16.27 -10.03
N GLY A 55 13.83 15.18 -9.85
CA GLY A 55 12.95 14.66 -10.91
C GLY A 55 11.87 15.65 -11.35
N LEU A 56 11.32 16.46 -10.42
CA LEU A 56 10.32 17.48 -10.77
C LEU A 56 10.94 18.68 -11.47
N GLN A 57 12.14 19.12 -11.06
CA GLN A 57 12.89 20.17 -11.77
C GLN A 57 13.17 19.74 -13.21
N LYS A 58 13.61 18.49 -13.39
CA LYS A 58 13.83 17.93 -14.73
C LYS A 58 12.55 17.86 -15.55
N TYR A 59 11.44 17.49 -14.91
CA TYR A 59 10.16 17.43 -15.60
C TYR A 59 9.65 18.80 -16.01
N GLU A 60 9.86 19.85 -15.22
CA GLU A 60 9.55 21.24 -15.60
C GLU A 60 10.31 21.64 -16.87
N GLU A 61 11.61 21.36 -16.95
CA GLU A 61 12.44 21.60 -18.14
C GLU A 61 11.93 20.85 -19.38
N MET A 62 11.49 19.59 -19.21
CA MET A 62 11.01 18.75 -20.30
C MET A 62 9.62 19.21 -20.77
N SER A 63 8.71 19.40 -19.84
CA SER A 63 7.29 19.68 -20.14
C SER A 63 7.03 21.07 -20.68
N GLY A 64 7.89 22.03 -20.34
CA GLY A 64 7.66 23.46 -20.61
C GLY A 64 6.55 24.07 -19.74
N VAL A 65 6.04 23.34 -18.76
CA VAL A 65 5.01 23.80 -17.82
C VAL A 65 5.67 24.23 -16.52
N HIS A 66 5.58 25.51 -16.21
CA HIS A 66 6.05 26.05 -14.93
C HIS A 66 5.05 25.77 -13.82
N ILE A 67 5.54 25.38 -12.64
CA ILE A 67 4.69 25.10 -11.48
C ILE A 67 4.94 26.14 -10.38
N GLU A 68 3.91 26.90 -10.04
CA GLU A 68 3.89 27.68 -8.82
C GLU A 68 3.43 26.81 -7.65
N TRP A 69 4.39 26.42 -6.81
CA TRP A 69 4.15 25.49 -5.70
C TRP A 69 3.65 26.22 -4.45
N ASP A 70 2.54 25.76 -3.91
CA ASP A 70 2.06 26.07 -2.57
C ASP A 70 2.27 24.81 -1.68
N ASN A 71 3.45 24.72 -1.10
CA ASN A 71 3.88 23.58 -0.28
C ASN A 71 3.29 23.68 1.13
N VAL A 72 2.42 22.75 1.50
CA VAL A 72 1.75 22.71 2.80
C VAL A 72 2.15 21.45 3.56
N SER A 73 2.63 21.63 4.79
CA SER A 73 3.04 20.52 5.66
C SER A 73 1.91 19.51 5.85
N ASN A 74 2.24 18.21 5.80
CA ASN A 74 1.30 17.12 5.99
C ASN A 74 0.53 17.19 7.33
N SER A 75 1.13 17.78 8.38
CA SER A 75 0.50 17.93 9.69
C SER A 75 -0.68 18.91 9.72
N VAL A 76 -0.73 19.86 8.78
CA VAL A 76 -1.76 20.92 8.73
C VAL A 76 -2.49 20.98 7.40
N PHE A 77 -2.15 20.10 6.44
CA PHE A 77 -2.68 20.14 5.08
C PHE A 77 -4.21 20.05 5.04
N GLY A 78 -4.79 19.10 5.78
CA GLY A 78 -6.24 18.90 5.80
C GLY A 78 -7.00 20.12 6.32
N ASP A 79 -6.52 20.73 7.39
CA ASP A 79 -7.14 21.93 7.99
C ASP A 79 -6.98 23.15 7.08
N THR A 80 -5.80 23.32 6.48
CA THR A 80 -5.52 24.41 5.53
C THR A 80 -6.42 24.32 4.30
N LEU A 81 -6.55 23.13 3.73
CA LEU A 81 -7.40 22.89 2.56
C LEU A 81 -8.89 23.12 2.90
N ALA A 82 -9.35 22.61 4.03
CA ALA A 82 -10.73 22.81 4.50
C ALA A 82 -11.04 24.30 4.73
N ALA A 83 -10.10 25.05 5.32
CA ALA A 83 -10.25 26.50 5.53
C ALA A 83 -10.35 27.27 4.20
N ARG A 84 -9.55 26.90 3.19
CA ARG A 84 -9.60 27.54 1.87
C ARG A 84 -10.91 27.26 1.12
N ILE A 85 -11.39 26.01 1.19
CA ILE A 85 -12.67 25.63 0.57
C ILE A 85 -13.84 26.38 1.25
N ALA A 86 -13.78 26.58 2.57
CA ALA A 86 -14.82 27.29 3.30
C ALA A 86 -14.82 28.81 3.06
N ASP A 87 -13.70 29.37 2.63
CA ASP A 87 -13.58 30.82 2.35
C ASP A 87 -13.89 31.12 0.89
N SER A 88 -15.15 31.49 0.65
CA SER A 88 -15.64 31.85 -0.71
C SER A 88 -14.96 33.06 -1.35
N GLY A 89 -14.10 33.79 -0.61
CA GLY A 89 -13.33 34.92 -1.11
C GLY A 89 -11.92 34.58 -1.58
N THR A 90 -11.44 33.39 -1.25
CA THR A 90 -10.10 32.91 -1.61
C THR A 90 -10.17 32.06 -2.87
N LYS A 91 -9.39 32.43 -3.91
CA LYS A 91 -9.21 31.60 -5.09
C LYS A 91 -8.50 30.29 -4.70
N LEU A 92 -9.06 29.16 -5.11
CA LEU A 92 -8.42 27.86 -4.95
C LEU A 92 -7.22 27.72 -5.91
N PRO A 93 -6.23 26.88 -5.62
CA PRO A 93 -5.19 26.52 -6.58
C PRO A 93 -5.83 25.81 -7.78
N ASP A 94 -5.17 25.78 -8.92
CA ASP A 94 -5.65 25.03 -10.09
C ASP A 94 -5.72 23.54 -9.78
N ILE A 95 -4.73 23.04 -9.01
CA ILE A 95 -4.58 21.62 -8.69
C ILE A 95 -4.29 21.43 -7.18
N ILE A 96 -4.92 20.42 -6.60
CA ILE A 96 -4.56 19.86 -5.29
C ILE A 96 -3.78 18.56 -5.54
N LEU A 97 -2.52 18.52 -5.10
CA LEU A 97 -1.61 17.40 -5.32
C LEU A 97 -1.28 16.67 -4.02
N ARG A 98 -1.22 15.34 -4.07
CA ARG A 98 -0.87 14.47 -2.94
C ARG A 98 -1.81 14.56 -1.73
N GLY A 99 -3.03 15.05 -1.94
CA GLY A 99 -4.00 15.30 -0.88
C GLY A 99 -4.53 14.04 -0.19
N LYS A 100 -4.46 12.87 -0.82
CA LYS A 100 -5.03 11.59 -0.34
C LYS A 100 -6.49 11.74 0.07
N ILE A 101 -7.24 12.46 -0.74
CA ILE A 101 -8.63 12.82 -0.44
C ILE A 101 -9.50 11.59 -0.64
N GLY A 102 -10.23 11.20 0.39
CA GLY A 102 -11.15 10.05 0.32
C GLY A 102 -12.33 10.30 -0.61
N ASN A 103 -12.90 9.23 -1.13
CA ASN A 103 -13.97 9.28 -2.13
C ASN A 103 -15.23 10.00 -1.63
N ASP A 104 -15.54 9.90 -0.35
CA ASP A 104 -16.64 10.61 0.31
C ASP A 104 -16.52 12.13 0.20
N LYS A 105 -15.33 12.65 0.47
CA LYS A 105 -15.03 14.07 0.30
C LYS A 105 -15.00 14.49 -1.16
N LEU A 106 -14.38 13.67 -2.03
CA LEU A 106 -14.34 13.93 -3.46
C LEU A 106 -15.74 14.03 -4.04
N ALA A 107 -16.63 13.08 -3.73
CA ALA A 107 -18.03 13.12 -4.17
C ALA A 107 -18.73 14.36 -3.65
N SER A 108 -18.61 14.67 -2.36
CA SER A 108 -19.23 15.86 -1.76
C SER A 108 -18.75 17.16 -2.39
N TRP A 109 -17.47 17.29 -2.68
CA TRP A 109 -16.92 18.50 -3.31
C TRP A 109 -17.29 18.60 -4.80
N GLY A 110 -17.36 17.46 -5.49
CA GLY A 110 -17.83 17.41 -6.86
C GLY A 110 -19.30 17.83 -7.00
N GLU A 111 -20.18 17.30 -6.15
CA GLU A 111 -21.60 17.69 -6.11
C GLU A 111 -21.80 19.17 -5.77
N GLN A 112 -20.92 19.77 -4.98
CA GLN A 112 -20.92 21.21 -4.67
C GLN A 112 -20.29 22.06 -5.78
N GLY A 113 -19.71 21.46 -6.83
CA GLY A 113 -19.02 22.17 -7.90
C GLY A 113 -17.69 22.81 -7.49
N ILE A 114 -17.06 22.32 -6.43
CA ILE A 114 -15.74 22.79 -5.93
C ILE A 114 -14.60 22.20 -6.76
N ILE A 115 -14.79 20.99 -7.28
CA ILE A 115 -13.81 20.27 -8.10
C ILE A 115 -14.42 19.81 -9.41
N VAL A 116 -13.57 19.57 -10.40
CA VAL A 116 -13.94 19.23 -11.77
C VAL A 116 -14.12 17.72 -11.93
N ASP A 117 -15.19 17.29 -12.62
CA ASP A 117 -15.28 15.92 -13.14
C ASP A 117 -14.27 15.73 -14.27
N LEU A 118 -13.28 14.88 -14.03
CA LEU A 118 -12.19 14.62 -14.96
C LEU A 118 -12.59 13.67 -16.10
N ARG A 119 -13.64 12.86 -15.90
CA ARG A 119 -14.00 11.78 -16.84
C ARG A 119 -14.14 12.22 -18.29
N PRO A 120 -14.77 13.36 -18.61
CA PRO A 120 -14.93 13.80 -19.99
C PRO A 120 -13.61 14.11 -20.71
N TYR A 121 -12.54 14.33 -19.97
CA TYR A 121 -11.24 14.78 -20.50
C TYR A 121 -10.19 13.67 -20.56
N LEU A 122 -10.38 12.56 -19.81
CA LEU A 122 -9.30 11.58 -19.55
C LEU A 122 -8.86 10.84 -20.81
N GLU A 123 -9.80 10.37 -21.64
CA GLU A 123 -9.47 9.56 -22.82
C GLU A 123 -8.54 10.29 -23.79
N GLU A 124 -8.75 11.59 -23.98
CA GLU A 124 -7.97 12.43 -24.90
C GLU A 124 -6.68 12.96 -24.26
N ASN A 125 -6.73 13.35 -22.98
CA ASN A 125 -5.65 14.11 -22.34
C ASN A 125 -4.85 13.34 -21.30
N ALA A 126 -5.24 12.09 -20.99
CA ALA A 126 -4.55 11.22 -20.06
C ALA A 126 -4.52 9.75 -20.54
N PRO A 127 -3.94 9.46 -21.72
CA PRO A 127 -3.99 8.14 -22.36
C PRO A 127 -3.28 7.04 -21.57
N ASN A 128 -2.18 7.34 -20.85
CA ASN A 128 -1.49 6.36 -20.00
C ASN A 128 -2.38 5.93 -18.83
N PHE A 129 -2.97 6.89 -18.13
CA PHE A 129 -3.92 6.60 -17.06
C PHE A 129 -5.18 5.90 -17.59
N TRP A 130 -5.74 6.36 -18.71
CA TRP A 130 -6.94 5.80 -19.33
C TRP A 130 -6.76 4.34 -19.73
N LYS A 131 -5.56 3.97 -20.20
CA LYS A 131 -5.20 2.58 -20.46
C LYS A 131 -5.25 1.74 -19.18
N LEU A 132 -4.58 2.18 -18.11
CA LEU A 132 -4.58 1.49 -16.82
C LEU A 132 -5.99 1.35 -16.24
N PHE A 133 -6.78 2.41 -16.34
CA PHE A 133 -8.19 2.43 -15.90
C PHE A 133 -9.05 1.35 -16.58
N ASN A 134 -8.81 1.08 -17.85
CA ASN A 134 -9.55 0.06 -18.60
C ASN A 134 -8.99 -1.36 -18.43
N GLU A 135 -7.70 -1.51 -18.18
CA GLU A 135 -7.04 -2.81 -18.06
C GLU A 135 -7.10 -3.40 -16.64
N GLU A 136 -7.22 -2.56 -15.59
CA GLU A 136 -7.22 -2.99 -14.19
C GLU A 136 -8.56 -2.62 -13.51
N PRO A 137 -9.50 -3.57 -13.37
CA PRO A 137 -10.84 -3.29 -12.83
C PRO A 137 -10.87 -2.74 -11.40
N THR A 138 -9.82 -2.99 -10.60
CA THR A 138 -9.73 -2.44 -9.24
C THR A 138 -9.47 -0.94 -9.24
N ILE A 139 -8.99 -0.36 -10.36
CA ILE A 139 -8.85 1.09 -10.52
C ILE A 139 -10.24 1.71 -10.72
N SER A 140 -10.99 1.24 -11.71
CA SER A 140 -12.31 1.78 -11.99
C SER A 140 -13.26 1.64 -10.81
N GLY A 141 -13.28 0.48 -10.16
CA GLY A 141 -14.08 0.23 -8.96
C GLY A 141 -13.74 1.12 -7.76
N ALA A 142 -12.52 1.68 -7.71
CA ALA A 142 -12.08 2.52 -6.61
C ALA A 142 -12.36 4.01 -6.80
N ILE A 143 -12.47 4.51 -8.05
CA ILE A 143 -12.49 5.96 -8.31
C ILE A 143 -13.73 6.46 -9.04
N VAL A 144 -14.54 5.55 -9.61
CA VAL A 144 -15.78 5.94 -10.30
C VAL A 144 -16.86 6.22 -9.27
N GLY A 145 -17.42 7.41 -9.33
CA GLY A 145 -18.55 7.84 -8.50
C GLY A 145 -19.87 7.17 -8.89
N ALA A 146 -20.91 7.41 -8.10
CA ALA A 146 -22.22 6.76 -8.24
C ALA A 146 -22.91 6.99 -9.59
N ASN A 147 -22.66 8.13 -10.24
CA ASN A 147 -23.23 8.47 -11.55
C ASN A 147 -22.18 8.39 -12.67
N GLY A 148 -21.01 7.83 -12.40
CA GLY A 148 -19.95 7.62 -13.37
C GLY A 148 -18.87 8.70 -13.41
N GLU A 149 -18.89 9.69 -12.53
CA GLU A 149 -17.89 10.75 -12.44
C GLU A 149 -16.53 10.23 -11.97
N ILE A 150 -15.46 10.95 -12.30
CA ILE A 150 -14.10 10.73 -11.75
C ILE A 150 -13.60 12.06 -11.21
N TRP A 151 -13.61 12.19 -9.88
CA TRP A 151 -13.30 13.44 -9.18
C TRP A 151 -11.80 13.65 -8.88
N GLY A 152 -10.98 12.64 -9.10
CA GLY A 152 -9.54 12.75 -8.87
C GLY A 152 -8.78 11.52 -9.30
N LEU A 153 -7.49 11.67 -9.59
CA LEU A 153 -6.63 10.57 -9.98
C LEU A 153 -5.94 9.95 -8.76
N PRO A 154 -5.78 8.62 -8.75
CA PRO A 154 -5.28 7.85 -7.62
C PRO A 154 -3.76 7.64 -7.68
N GLN A 155 -3.19 7.11 -6.61
CA GLN A 155 -1.92 6.39 -6.65
C GLN A 155 -2.19 4.94 -7.06
N VAL A 156 -1.66 4.54 -8.22
CA VAL A 156 -1.76 3.18 -8.74
C VAL A 156 -0.51 2.39 -8.36
N ILE A 157 -0.67 1.14 -7.97
CA ILE A 157 0.43 0.22 -7.68
C ILE A 157 0.19 -1.09 -8.41
N LEU A 158 1.02 -1.39 -9.39
CA LEU A 158 1.05 -2.67 -10.09
C LEU A 158 2.14 -3.60 -9.56
N GLY A 159 3.18 -3.05 -8.94
CA GLY A 159 4.27 -3.82 -8.35
C GLY A 159 3.82 -4.72 -7.21
N ALA A 160 4.18 -6.00 -7.28
CA ALA A 160 3.79 -7.01 -6.30
C ALA A 160 4.31 -6.67 -4.90
N GLU A 161 5.47 -6.04 -4.79
CA GLU A 161 6.17 -5.67 -3.55
C GLU A 161 5.29 -4.81 -2.64
N MET A 162 4.56 -3.89 -3.23
CA MET A 162 3.66 -2.97 -2.53
C MET A 162 2.25 -3.51 -2.38
N ARG A 163 1.84 -4.43 -3.27
CA ARG A 163 0.54 -5.10 -3.18
C ARG A 163 0.51 -6.20 -2.12
N THR A 164 1.67 -6.79 -1.80
CA THR A 164 1.84 -7.78 -0.72
C THR A 164 2.90 -7.31 0.27
N PRO A 165 2.63 -6.23 1.04
CA PRO A 165 3.67 -5.55 1.80
C PRO A 165 4.26 -6.42 2.91
N THR A 166 3.44 -7.16 3.67
CA THR A 166 3.91 -7.94 4.82
C THR A 166 4.40 -9.31 4.40
N LYS A 167 5.62 -9.63 4.78
CA LYS A 167 6.28 -10.91 4.52
C LYS A 167 6.73 -11.54 5.83
N LEU A 168 6.87 -12.86 5.84
CA LEU A 168 7.50 -13.58 6.93
C LEU A 168 9.02 -13.60 6.68
N TRP A 169 9.74 -12.86 7.50
CA TRP A 169 11.20 -12.82 7.49
C TRP A 169 11.74 -13.79 8.52
N LEU A 170 12.72 -14.60 8.13
CA LEU A 170 13.40 -15.58 8.97
C LEU A 170 14.87 -15.18 9.13
N ASN A 171 15.39 -15.31 10.36
CA ASN A 171 16.81 -15.16 10.64
C ASN A 171 17.54 -16.47 10.32
N ARG A 172 18.47 -16.41 9.37
CA ARG A 172 19.24 -17.57 8.92
C ARG A 172 20.01 -18.25 10.07
N ASN A 173 20.66 -17.46 10.92
CA ASN A 173 21.44 -18.00 12.03
C ASN A 173 20.56 -18.77 13.03
N ALA A 174 19.36 -18.24 13.32
CA ALA A 174 18.41 -18.91 14.19
C ALA A 174 17.92 -20.24 13.58
N MET A 175 17.57 -20.23 12.29
CA MET A 175 17.11 -21.43 11.58
C MET A 175 18.21 -22.49 11.45
N GLU A 176 19.44 -22.10 11.16
CA GLU A 176 20.61 -23.00 11.10
C GLU A 176 20.92 -23.59 12.46
N ALA A 177 20.82 -22.82 13.55
CA ALA A 177 21.10 -23.31 14.91
C ALA A 177 20.11 -24.39 15.36
N ILE A 178 18.82 -24.26 15.01
CA ILE A 178 17.81 -25.29 15.35
C ILE A 178 17.77 -26.45 14.35
N GLY A 179 18.31 -26.29 13.14
CA GLY A 179 18.42 -27.34 12.12
C GLY A 179 17.08 -27.85 11.59
N MET A 180 16.04 -26.99 11.58
CA MET A 180 14.71 -27.33 11.09
C MET A 180 14.45 -26.71 9.72
N ASP A 181 13.53 -27.32 8.95
CA ASP A 181 13.05 -26.76 7.70
C ASP A 181 12.16 -25.53 7.93
N ASP A 182 12.05 -24.66 6.91
CA ASP A 182 11.16 -23.50 6.93
C ASP A 182 9.69 -23.92 7.10
N PRO A 183 8.92 -23.25 7.98
CA PRO A 183 7.55 -23.62 8.28
C PRO A 183 6.63 -23.41 7.07
N LYS A 184 5.79 -24.40 6.74
CA LYS A 184 4.77 -24.33 5.69
C LYS A 184 3.36 -24.28 6.24
N THR A 185 3.14 -24.85 7.41
CA THR A 185 1.86 -24.86 8.11
C THR A 185 1.97 -24.10 9.42
N LEU A 186 0.83 -23.76 10.03
CA LEU A 186 0.82 -23.19 11.39
C LEU A 186 1.43 -24.16 12.42
N ASP A 187 1.22 -25.46 12.25
CA ASP A 187 1.82 -26.48 13.13
C ASP A 187 3.35 -26.51 13.02
N ASP A 188 3.89 -26.39 11.81
CA ASP A 188 5.34 -26.28 11.60
C ASP A 188 5.87 -24.99 12.21
N TYR A 189 5.14 -23.90 12.02
CA TYR A 189 5.49 -22.60 12.60
C TYR A 189 5.59 -22.67 14.13
N VAL A 190 4.62 -23.27 14.79
CA VAL A 190 4.65 -23.48 16.26
C VAL A 190 5.86 -24.31 16.67
N LYS A 191 6.18 -25.41 15.96
CA LYS A 191 7.36 -26.25 16.26
C LYS A 191 8.66 -25.47 16.13
N VAL A 192 8.82 -24.74 15.03
CA VAL A 192 9.98 -23.89 14.77
C VAL A 192 10.12 -22.81 15.85
N MET A 193 9.03 -22.09 16.17
CA MET A 193 9.04 -21.07 17.23
C MET A 193 9.38 -21.65 18.61
N THR A 194 8.86 -22.82 18.93
CA THR A 194 9.15 -23.52 20.19
C THR A 194 10.65 -23.90 20.27
N ALA A 195 11.20 -24.46 19.18
CA ALA A 195 12.60 -24.79 19.11
C ALA A 195 13.52 -23.58 19.27
N ILE A 196 13.14 -22.44 18.65
CA ILE A 196 13.89 -21.18 18.79
C ILE A 196 13.80 -20.66 20.23
N ARG A 197 12.60 -20.58 20.82
CA ARG A 197 12.39 -20.12 22.21
C ARG A 197 13.24 -20.90 23.20
N ASP A 198 13.36 -22.23 23.01
CA ASP A 198 14.03 -23.14 23.91
C ASP A 198 15.54 -23.28 23.59
N SER A 199 16.07 -22.52 22.61
CA SER A 199 17.49 -22.51 22.23
C SER A 199 18.18 -21.23 22.73
N ASP A 200 19.52 -21.29 22.79
CA ASP A 200 20.41 -20.12 22.89
C ASP A 200 21.10 -19.99 21.52
N TRP A 201 20.31 -19.66 20.47
CA TRP A 201 20.83 -19.65 19.11
C TRP A 201 21.85 -18.53 18.87
N ASN A 202 21.80 -17.46 19.67
CA ASN A 202 22.75 -16.35 19.59
C ASN A 202 24.02 -16.59 20.40
N GLY A 203 24.04 -17.64 21.28
CA GLY A 203 25.21 -18.08 22.04
C GLY A 203 25.63 -17.15 23.16
N ASN A 204 24.73 -16.31 23.66
CA ASN A 204 25.03 -15.34 24.73
C ASN A 204 24.91 -15.91 26.14
N GLY A 205 24.38 -17.13 26.30
CA GLY A 205 24.15 -17.82 27.57
C GLY A 205 22.91 -17.37 28.33
N GLU A 206 22.05 -16.56 27.70
CA GLU A 206 20.78 -16.06 28.23
C GLU A 206 19.61 -16.65 27.42
N ASN A 207 18.46 -16.81 28.04
CA ASN A 207 17.23 -17.23 27.34
C ASN A 207 16.42 -15.98 27.03
N ASP A 208 16.84 -15.22 26.02
CA ASP A 208 16.34 -13.89 25.69
C ASP A 208 15.89 -13.74 24.22
N GLU A 209 15.72 -14.87 23.53
CA GLU A 209 15.31 -14.96 22.15
C GLU A 209 13.90 -14.39 21.93
N ILE A 210 13.78 -13.53 20.92
CA ILE A 210 12.50 -13.03 20.44
C ILE A 210 12.07 -13.87 19.24
N THR A 211 11.08 -14.72 19.45
CA THR A 211 10.63 -15.70 18.45
C THR A 211 9.98 -15.00 17.25
N THR A 212 8.90 -14.25 17.49
CA THR A 212 8.18 -13.52 16.44
C THR A 212 7.78 -12.14 16.92
N ILE A 213 8.01 -11.14 16.08
CA ILE A 213 7.52 -9.78 16.31
C ILE A 213 6.82 -9.22 15.06
N ALA A 214 5.82 -8.40 15.30
CA ALA A 214 5.13 -7.56 14.33
C ALA A 214 4.38 -6.45 15.07
N SER A 215 3.88 -5.44 14.37
CA SER A 215 2.80 -4.63 14.94
C SER A 215 1.58 -5.52 15.19
N ALA A 216 0.74 -5.18 16.19
CA ALA A 216 -0.46 -5.96 16.50
C ALA A 216 -1.35 -6.15 15.26
N ASN A 217 -1.53 -5.10 14.45
CA ASN A 217 -2.28 -5.19 13.20
C ASN A 217 -1.64 -6.13 12.17
N ASN A 218 -0.33 -6.09 11.97
CA ASN A 218 0.36 -6.99 11.05
C ASN A 218 0.26 -8.43 11.51
N MET A 219 0.38 -8.69 12.81
CA MET A 219 0.23 -10.01 13.40
C MET A 219 -1.15 -10.59 13.12
N HIS A 220 -2.21 -9.87 13.47
CA HIS A 220 -3.58 -10.30 13.19
C HIS A 220 -3.82 -10.53 11.71
N ASN A 221 -3.49 -9.55 10.90
CA ASN A 221 -3.76 -9.57 9.47
C ASN A 221 -2.98 -10.67 8.73
N TYR A 222 -1.79 -11.04 9.18
CA TYR A 222 -1.02 -12.12 8.57
C TYR A 222 -1.67 -13.49 8.80
N PHE A 223 -2.09 -13.77 10.04
CA PHE A 223 -2.62 -15.08 10.40
C PHE A 223 -4.10 -15.29 10.04
N TYR A 224 -4.91 -14.25 9.83
CA TYR A 224 -6.30 -14.41 9.42
C TYR A 224 -6.47 -15.31 8.19
N GLY A 225 -5.56 -15.22 7.22
CA GLY A 225 -5.62 -15.99 5.99
C GLY A 225 -5.49 -17.50 6.17
N SER A 226 -4.75 -17.93 7.19
CA SER A 226 -4.61 -19.35 7.57
C SER A 226 -5.90 -19.94 8.15
N PHE A 227 -6.86 -19.08 8.52
CA PHE A 227 -8.18 -19.49 9.03
C PHE A 227 -9.32 -19.15 8.06
N GLY A 228 -9.02 -18.80 6.82
CA GLY A 228 -10.04 -18.45 5.83
C GLY A 228 -10.84 -17.19 6.19
N LEU A 229 -10.24 -16.26 6.93
CA LEU A 229 -10.81 -14.97 7.29
C LEU A 229 -10.19 -13.87 6.43
N ARG A 230 -10.89 -12.75 6.25
CA ARG A 230 -10.44 -11.59 5.48
C ARG A 230 -10.11 -11.95 4.03
N THR A 231 -10.99 -12.67 3.37
CA THR A 231 -10.80 -13.32 2.07
C THR A 231 -10.89 -12.38 0.87
N ARG A 232 -10.99 -11.06 1.08
CA ARG A 232 -11.09 -10.03 0.02
C ARG A 232 -9.96 -9.01 0.04
N GLY A 233 -8.86 -9.31 0.76
CA GLY A 233 -7.66 -8.47 0.81
C GLY A 233 -7.68 -7.39 1.87
N ALA A 234 -6.77 -6.43 1.75
CA ALA A 234 -6.38 -5.56 2.85
C ALA A 234 -7.27 -4.33 3.08
N HIS A 235 -8.17 -4.00 2.16
CA HIS A 235 -8.91 -2.73 2.22
C HIS A 235 -10.11 -2.73 3.18
N HIS A 236 -10.57 -3.91 3.60
CA HIS A 236 -11.78 -4.05 4.42
C HIS A 236 -11.52 -4.94 5.63
N ASP A 237 -11.75 -4.39 6.83
CA ASP A 237 -11.28 -4.99 8.09
C ASP A 237 -12.33 -5.81 8.84
N VAL A 238 -13.60 -5.80 8.41
CA VAL A 238 -14.71 -6.39 9.17
C VAL A 238 -15.57 -7.32 8.32
N VAL A 239 -15.83 -6.90 7.09
CA VAL A 239 -16.67 -7.66 6.14
C VAL A 239 -15.78 -8.37 5.13
N ASP A 240 -16.06 -9.63 4.89
CA ASP A 240 -15.48 -10.41 3.81
C ASP A 240 -16.54 -11.30 3.14
N VAL A 241 -16.09 -12.22 2.30
CA VAL A 241 -16.94 -13.26 1.73
C VAL A 241 -16.50 -14.61 2.28
N ASP A 242 -17.43 -15.38 2.76
CA ASP A 242 -17.18 -16.73 3.21
C ASP A 242 -16.65 -17.58 2.05
N PRO A 243 -15.47 -18.21 2.16
CA PRO A 243 -14.88 -18.96 1.05
C PRO A 243 -15.63 -20.26 0.71
N GLU A 244 -16.52 -20.75 1.58
CA GLU A 244 -17.30 -21.97 1.37
C GLU A 244 -18.67 -21.68 0.77
N THR A 245 -19.37 -20.66 1.29
CA THR A 245 -20.75 -20.34 0.86
C THR A 245 -20.81 -19.27 -0.24
N GLY A 246 -19.78 -18.41 -0.33
CA GLY A 246 -19.78 -17.27 -1.23
C GLY A 246 -20.61 -16.08 -0.74
N GLU A 247 -21.11 -16.11 0.50
CA GLU A 247 -21.95 -15.08 1.09
C GLU A 247 -21.12 -14.00 1.82
N LEU A 248 -21.59 -12.75 1.81
CA LEU A 248 -21.04 -11.68 2.64
C LEU A 248 -21.24 -12.00 4.12
N ARG A 249 -20.21 -11.71 4.91
CA ARG A 249 -20.27 -11.91 6.37
C ARG A 249 -19.45 -10.88 7.14
N VAL A 250 -19.83 -10.64 8.36
CA VAL A 250 -18.92 -10.10 9.39
C VAL A 250 -18.12 -11.29 9.95
N TYR A 251 -16.87 -11.45 9.51
CA TYR A 251 -16.11 -12.68 9.77
C TYR A 251 -15.79 -12.93 11.24
N PHE A 252 -15.95 -11.95 12.12
CA PHE A 252 -15.85 -12.14 13.57
C PHE A 252 -16.99 -13.00 14.15
N GLN A 253 -18.10 -13.18 13.42
CA GLN A 253 -19.19 -14.08 13.81
C GLN A 253 -18.90 -15.55 13.48
N HIS A 254 -17.91 -15.81 12.65
CA HIS A 254 -17.62 -17.16 12.16
C HIS A 254 -16.76 -17.96 13.15
N GLU A 255 -16.97 -19.28 13.22
CA GLU A 255 -16.23 -20.19 14.10
C GLU A 255 -14.70 -20.18 13.80
N ASN A 256 -14.30 -19.88 12.59
CA ASN A 256 -12.89 -19.73 12.24
C ASN A 256 -12.22 -18.55 12.97
N PHE A 257 -12.98 -17.52 13.36
CA PHE A 257 -12.44 -16.46 14.22
C PHE A 257 -12.17 -16.98 15.64
N ARG A 258 -13.01 -17.87 16.18
CA ARG A 258 -12.74 -18.56 17.44
C ARG A 258 -11.46 -19.38 17.37
N LYS A 259 -11.31 -20.22 16.33
CA LYS A 259 -10.07 -21.01 16.09
C LYS A 259 -8.83 -20.13 16.01
N TYR A 260 -8.95 -19.00 15.31
CA TYR A 260 -7.89 -18.00 15.22
C TYR A 260 -7.53 -17.43 16.61
N VAL A 261 -8.52 -17.05 17.43
CA VAL A 261 -8.29 -16.55 18.80
C VAL A 261 -7.64 -17.62 19.68
N GLU A 262 -8.05 -18.89 19.58
CA GLU A 262 -7.44 -20.02 20.26
C GLU A 262 -5.95 -20.17 19.90
N PHE A 263 -5.64 -20.13 18.61
CA PHE A 263 -4.26 -20.21 18.10
C PHE A 263 -3.41 -19.04 18.62
N MET A 264 -3.88 -17.81 18.52
CA MET A 264 -3.14 -16.63 18.97
C MET A 264 -2.96 -16.61 20.49
N THR A 265 -3.93 -17.13 21.25
CA THR A 265 -3.85 -17.28 22.69
C THR A 265 -2.73 -18.26 23.07
N MET A 266 -2.68 -19.43 22.43
CA MET A 266 -1.61 -20.39 22.61
C MET A 266 -0.24 -19.78 22.29
N MET A 267 -0.12 -19.09 21.13
CA MET A 267 1.12 -18.42 20.72
C MET A 267 1.60 -17.39 21.75
N TYR A 268 0.68 -16.61 22.31
CA TYR A 268 1.01 -15.60 23.32
C TYR A 268 1.41 -16.24 24.67
N GLN A 269 0.60 -17.19 25.18
CA GLN A 269 0.83 -17.86 26.45
C GLN A 269 2.11 -18.70 26.46
N GLU A 270 2.43 -19.34 25.35
CA GLU A 270 3.67 -20.09 25.14
C GLU A 270 4.86 -19.16 24.81
N LYS A 271 4.70 -17.85 24.83
CA LYS A 271 5.74 -16.85 24.51
C LYS A 271 6.36 -17.04 23.12
N LEU A 272 5.56 -17.47 22.15
CA LEU A 272 5.98 -17.64 20.76
C LEU A 272 5.78 -16.36 19.92
N ILE A 273 5.24 -15.30 20.54
CA ILE A 273 5.18 -13.94 20.01
C ILE A 273 5.65 -12.95 21.08
N TYR A 274 6.13 -11.81 20.63
CA TYR A 274 6.62 -10.76 21.53
C TYR A 274 5.56 -10.33 22.54
N GLN A 275 5.91 -10.34 23.82
CA GLN A 275 4.93 -10.20 24.92
C GLN A 275 4.40 -8.77 25.07
N GLU A 276 5.15 -7.76 24.63
CA GLU A 276 4.77 -6.35 24.71
C GLU A 276 4.02 -5.85 23.46
N ILE A 277 3.52 -6.77 22.62
CA ILE A 277 2.87 -6.46 21.34
C ILE A 277 1.66 -5.50 21.48
N PHE A 278 0.99 -5.48 22.64
CA PHE A 278 -0.16 -4.63 22.91
C PHE A 278 0.19 -3.33 23.65
N THR A 279 1.39 -3.19 24.19
CA THR A 279 1.74 -2.11 25.14
C THR A 279 2.78 -1.14 24.62
N GLU A 280 3.72 -1.57 23.79
CA GLU A 280 4.84 -0.73 23.37
C GLU A 280 4.58 0.16 22.14
N GLY A 281 3.53 -0.09 21.36
CA GLY A 281 3.18 0.74 20.21
C GLY A 281 4.38 1.03 19.30
N ASP A 282 4.74 2.31 19.15
CA ASP A 282 5.85 2.75 18.26
C ASP A 282 7.24 2.30 18.75
N LYS A 283 7.40 1.94 20.02
CA LYS A 283 8.69 1.43 20.54
C LYS A 283 9.07 0.05 20.03
N GLN A 284 8.14 -0.69 19.42
CA GLN A 284 8.44 -1.95 18.75
C GLN A 284 9.51 -1.78 17.66
N SER A 285 9.64 -0.58 17.07
CA SER A 285 10.69 -0.29 16.10
C SER A 285 12.09 -0.50 16.66
N ASP A 286 12.31 -0.25 17.95
CA ASP A 286 13.60 -0.45 18.61
C ASP A 286 13.93 -1.94 18.74
N VAL A 287 12.91 -2.79 18.93
CA VAL A 287 13.06 -4.25 18.99
C VAL A 287 13.33 -4.83 17.60
N PHE A 288 12.76 -4.27 16.54
CA PHE A 288 13.04 -4.71 15.15
C PHE A 288 14.53 -4.62 14.79
N ASN A 289 15.28 -3.76 15.45
CA ASN A 289 16.71 -3.61 15.22
C ASN A 289 17.58 -4.50 16.12
N GLN A 290 17.00 -5.26 17.05
CA GLN A 290 17.70 -6.21 17.90
C GLN A 290 17.95 -7.54 17.14
N THR A 291 18.66 -7.45 16.03
CA THR A 291 18.86 -8.56 15.08
C THR A 291 19.61 -9.75 15.66
N ASN A 292 20.33 -9.57 16.76
CA ASN A 292 21.06 -10.61 17.49
C ASN A 292 20.18 -11.47 18.43
N ARG A 293 18.90 -11.08 18.60
CA ARG A 293 17.92 -11.82 19.44
C ARG A 293 16.66 -12.17 18.67
N LEU A 294 16.38 -11.43 17.60
CA LEU A 294 15.16 -11.58 16.82
C LEU A 294 15.30 -12.70 15.79
N SER A 295 14.34 -13.61 15.77
CA SER A 295 14.35 -14.78 14.90
C SER A 295 13.37 -14.69 13.74
N MET A 296 12.21 -14.10 13.95
CA MET A 296 11.20 -13.90 12.89
C MET A 296 10.53 -12.54 12.99
N LEU A 297 10.20 -11.97 11.84
CA LEU A 297 9.55 -10.68 11.71
C LEU A 297 8.47 -10.73 10.64
N LEU A 298 7.28 -10.22 10.96
CA LEU A 298 6.22 -9.94 9.99
C LEU A 298 6.25 -8.46 9.61
N ASN A 299 6.90 -8.13 8.50
CA ASN A 299 7.06 -6.74 8.07
C ASN A 299 7.28 -6.64 6.55
N THR A 300 7.26 -5.42 6.03
CA THR A 300 7.52 -5.10 4.62
C THR A 300 8.99 -5.35 4.26
N ILE A 301 9.90 -4.94 5.13
CA ILE A 301 11.37 -5.04 4.95
C ILE A 301 12.01 -5.82 6.10
N ALA A 302 13.19 -6.37 5.84
CA ALA A 302 14.00 -7.03 6.86
C ALA A 302 14.51 -6.05 7.92
N PRO A 303 14.82 -6.50 9.13
CA PRO A 303 15.53 -5.71 10.12
C PRO A 303 16.90 -5.23 9.63
N GLY A 304 17.37 -4.10 10.14
CA GLY A 304 18.71 -3.58 9.84
C GLY A 304 19.00 -3.35 8.37
N ASN A 305 18.00 -2.97 7.57
CA ASN A 305 18.10 -2.76 6.12
C ASN A 305 18.47 -4.01 5.30
N GLY A 306 18.10 -5.21 5.76
CA GLY A 306 18.13 -6.41 4.94
C GLY A 306 19.49 -7.10 4.83
N GLY A 307 20.33 -7.07 5.86
CA GLY A 307 21.61 -7.81 5.85
C GLY A 307 21.43 -9.28 5.46
N ASP A 308 22.53 -9.94 5.01
CA ASP A 308 22.57 -11.31 4.46
C ASP A 308 21.99 -12.42 5.36
N ASN A 309 21.72 -12.07 6.63
CA ASN A 309 21.17 -13.01 7.62
C ASN A 309 19.65 -13.16 7.57
N TRP A 310 18.95 -12.36 6.75
CA TRP A 310 17.50 -12.41 6.65
C TRP A 310 17.05 -12.88 5.28
N TYR A 311 16.00 -13.72 5.26
CA TYR A 311 15.35 -14.17 4.04
C TYR A 311 13.85 -14.32 4.25
N THR A 312 13.09 -14.41 3.18
CA THR A 312 11.64 -14.60 3.19
C THR A 312 11.26 -15.95 2.62
N VAL A 313 10.11 -16.47 3.08
CA VAL A 313 9.47 -17.63 2.45
C VAL A 313 8.49 -17.16 1.36
N ASN A 314 8.39 -17.93 0.28
CA ASN A 314 7.58 -17.60 -0.89
C ASN A 314 6.16 -18.19 -0.83
N TRP A 315 5.63 -18.37 0.39
CA TRP A 315 4.29 -18.92 0.65
C TRP A 315 3.66 -18.30 1.88
N SER A 316 2.32 -18.41 1.99
CA SER A 316 1.60 -18.16 3.23
C SER A 316 1.47 -19.46 4.02
N LEU A 317 1.41 -19.35 5.35
CA LEU A 317 1.29 -20.52 6.22
C LEU A 317 -0.11 -21.14 6.08
N GLU A 318 -0.16 -22.45 5.83
CA GLU A 318 -1.40 -23.19 5.76
C GLU A 318 -1.96 -23.46 7.16
N GLY A 319 -3.23 -23.15 7.35
CA GLY A 319 -3.94 -23.38 8.61
C GLY A 319 -4.59 -24.78 8.69
N PRO A 320 -5.29 -25.06 9.79
CA PRO A 320 -5.83 -26.39 10.08
C PRO A 320 -6.92 -26.86 9.09
N ASP A 321 -7.61 -25.92 8.45
CA ASP A 321 -8.68 -26.21 7.48
C ASP A 321 -8.18 -26.08 6.01
N GLY A 322 -6.84 -26.00 5.80
CA GLY A 322 -6.21 -25.93 4.48
C GLY A 322 -6.22 -24.53 3.82
N TYR A 323 -6.59 -23.49 4.55
CA TYR A 323 -6.52 -22.11 4.05
C TYR A 323 -5.10 -21.56 4.18
N ALA A 324 -4.64 -20.82 3.17
CA ALA A 324 -3.34 -20.18 3.13
C ALA A 324 -3.38 -18.83 2.38
N PHE A 325 -4.41 -18.01 2.63
CA PHE A 325 -4.54 -16.72 1.95
C PHE A 325 -3.55 -15.68 2.47
N HIS A 326 -2.92 -14.94 1.57
CA HIS A 326 -2.17 -13.75 1.93
C HIS A 326 -3.12 -12.54 2.01
N THR A 327 -3.78 -12.37 3.14
CA THR A 327 -4.87 -11.39 3.33
C THR A 327 -4.41 -9.93 3.35
N GLN A 328 -3.11 -9.68 3.44
CA GLN A 328 -2.54 -8.34 3.30
C GLN A 328 -2.41 -7.88 1.84
N THR A 329 -2.84 -8.70 0.89
CA THR A 329 -2.84 -8.33 -0.53
C THR A 329 -3.81 -7.17 -0.78
N ARG A 330 -3.34 -6.17 -1.52
CA ARG A 330 -4.09 -4.95 -1.88
C ARG A 330 -4.49 -4.99 -3.35
N GLY A 331 -5.58 -4.31 -3.69
CA GLY A 331 -5.91 -3.89 -5.06
C GLY A 331 -4.85 -2.93 -5.60
N ALA A 332 -4.99 -2.55 -6.88
CA ALA A 332 -4.04 -1.67 -7.53
C ALA A 332 -4.07 -0.22 -7.02
N ILE A 333 -5.09 0.18 -6.26
CA ILE A 333 -5.18 1.54 -5.71
C ILE A 333 -4.64 1.59 -4.28
N HIS A 334 -3.65 2.45 -4.06
CA HIS A 334 -3.11 2.70 -2.73
C HIS A 334 -3.85 3.83 -2.00
N SER A 335 -4.16 4.90 -2.70
CA SER A 335 -4.94 6.04 -2.20
C SER A 335 -5.64 6.76 -3.35
N THR A 336 -6.77 7.40 -3.05
CA THR A 336 -7.56 8.20 -3.98
C THR A 336 -7.28 9.69 -3.80
N GLY A 337 -7.77 10.54 -4.71
CA GLY A 337 -7.69 12.00 -4.60
C GLY A 337 -6.27 12.55 -4.45
N ASN A 338 -5.32 11.99 -5.20
CA ASN A 338 -3.93 12.45 -5.18
C ASN A 338 -3.64 13.56 -6.19
N PHE A 339 -4.50 13.69 -7.18
CA PHE A 339 -4.52 14.78 -8.13
C PHE A 339 -5.98 15.18 -8.35
N VAL A 340 -6.32 16.42 -8.05
CA VAL A 340 -7.67 16.94 -8.14
C VAL A 340 -7.60 18.33 -8.78
N ILE A 341 -8.42 18.58 -9.80
CA ILE A 341 -8.54 19.89 -10.43
C ILE A 341 -9.70 20.65 -9.75
N THR A 342 -9.45 21.88 -9.34
CA THR A 342 -10.49 22.72 -8.70
C THR A 342 -11.32 23.50 -9.71
N CYS A 343 -12.46 24.02 -9.28
CA CYS A 343 -13.34 24.85 -10.13
C CYS A 343 -12.71 26.20 -10.53
N ASP A 344 -11.65 26.64 -9.85
CA ASP A 344 -10.94 27.88 -10.16
C ASP A 344 -9.82 27.71 -11.20
N CYS A 345 -9.54 26.46 -11.63
CA CYS A 345 -8.67 26.18 -12.75
C CYS A 345 -9.31 26.68 -14.06
N PRO A 346 -8.63 27.50 -14.86
CA PRO A 346 -9.13 27.89 -16.16
C PRO A 346 -9.43 26.67 -17.06
N GLU A 347 -10.55 26.68 -17.78
CA GLU A 347 -10.99 25.52 -18.56
C GLU A 347 -9.95 25.12 -19.62
N GLU A 348 -9.25 26.09 -20.21
CA GLU A 348 -8.16 25.88 -21.17
C GLU A 348 -6.92 25.20 -20.55
N LEU A 349 -6.73 25.27 -19.22
CA LEU A 349 -5.62 24.61 -18.51
C LEU A 349 -5.93 23.18 -18.07
N ILE A 350 -7.20 22.75 -18.05
CA ILE A 350 -7.59 21.39 -17.67
C ILE A 350 -6.87 20.33 -18.53
N PRO A 351 -6.86 20.44 -19.89
CA PRO A 351 -6.10 19.51 -20.73
C PRO A 351 -4.59 19.53 -20.45
N VAL A 352 -4.01 20.70 -20.18
CA VAL A 352 -2.58 20.81 -19.86
C VAL A 352 -2.26 20.12 -18.53
N ALA A 353 -3.07 20.35 -17.50
CA ALA A 353 -2.94 19.73 -16.19
C ALA A 353 -3.04 18.19 -16.26
N LEU A 354 -3.96 17.67 -17.09
CA LEU A 354 -4.11 16.23 -17.29
C LEU A 354 -2.95 15.62 -18.07
N LYS A 355 -2.45 16.25 -19.13
CA LYS A 355 -1.26 15.81 -19.87
C LYS A 355 -0.02 15.82 -18.96
N TRP A 356 0.09 16.84 -18.10
CA TRP A 356 1.19 16.95 -17.15
C TRP A 356 1.20 15.78 -16.16
N VAL A 357 0.06 15.42 -15.58
CA VAL A 357 0.01 14.31 -14.61
C VAL A 357 0.02 12.94 -15.28
N ASP A 358 -0.49 12.82 -16.52
CA ASP A 358 -0.58 11.56 -17.25
C ASP A 358 0.77 10.91 -17.49
N TYR A 359 1.81 11.72 -17.69
CA TYR A 359 3.17 11.22 -17.86
C TYR A 359 3.62 10.35 -16.69
N PHE A 360 3.21 10.67 -15.45
CA PHE A 360 3.54 9.88 -14.26
C PHE A 360 2.86 8.51 -14.20
N TYR A 361 1.93 8.24 -15.10
CA TYR A 361 1.32 6.91 -15.28
C TYR A 361 1.98 6.09 -16.39
N SER A 362 2.98 6.61 -17.09
CA SER A 362 3.90 5.84 -17.94
C SER A 362 5.06 5.24 -17.12
N GLU A 363 5.79 4.25 -17.66
CA GLU A 363 6.94 3.65 -16.96
C GLU A 363 8.07 4.66 -16.74
N GLU A 364 8.40 5.45 -17.75
CA GLU A 364 9.46 6.46 -17.70
C GLU A 364 9.08 7.63 -16.77
N GLY A 365 7.87 8.14 -16.91
CA GLY A 365 7.38 9.24 -16.09
C GLY A 365 7.18 8.83 -14.63
N SER A 366 6.78 7.59 -14.38
CA SER A 366 6.71 7.02 -13.06
C SER A 366 8.09 6.98 -12.40
N ALA A 367 9.11 6.49 -13.09
CA ALA A 367 10.48 6.48 -12.57
C ALA A 367 10.97 7.90 -12.26
N LEU A 368 10.78 8.84 -13.19
CA LEU A 368 11.15 10.24 -12.99
C LEU A 368 10.46 10.85 -11.75
N ALA A 369 9.16 10.64 -11.62
CA ALA A 369 8.39 11.20 -10.51
C ALA A 369 8.73 10.58 -9.15
N LEU A 370 9.11 9.31 -9.11
CA LEU A 370 9.24 8.54 -7.87
C LEU A 370 10.68 8.41 -7.39
N ILE A 371 11.64 8.22 -8.30
CA ILE A 371 13.04 7.94 -7.97
C ILE A 371 14.03 8.88 -8.67
N GLY A 372 13.56 9.81 -9.51
CA GLY A 372 14.40 10.81 -10.16
C GLY A 372 14.89 10.42 -11.53
N VAL A 373 15.99 11.01 -11.97
CA VAL A 373 16.50 11.00 -13.35
C VAL A 373 17.39 9.79 -13.61
N GLU A 374 17.06 9.00 -14.63
CA GLU A 374 17.90 7.89 -15.07
C GLU A 374 19.28 8.37 -15.58
N GLY A 375 20.33 7.70 -15.14
CA GLY A 375 21.71 8.04 -15.46
C GLY A 375 22.31 9.16 -14.59
N GLU A 376 21.48 9.91 -13.85
CA GLU A 376 21.93 10.94 -12.90
C GLU A 376 21.71 10.48 -11.45
N ASP A 377 20.47 10.10 -11.09
CA ASP A 377 20.10 9.68 -9.74
C ASP A 377 20.13 8.15 -9.59
N TRP A 378 19.69 7.43 -10.59
CA TRP A 378 19.65 5.97 -10.60
C TRP A 378 20.05 5.42 -11.98
N GLU A 379 20.42 4.13 -12.00
CA GLU A 379 20.86 3.43 -13.21
C GLU A 379 20.34 1.99 -13.25
N VAL A 380 20.24 1.43 -14.46
CA VAL A 380 19.97 0.00 -14.67
C VAL A 380 21.29 -0.74 -14.79
N LYS A 381 21.52 -1.73 -13.90
CA LYS A 381 22.70 -2.58 -13.92
C LYS A 381 22.66 -3.62 -15.04
N GLU A 382 23.78 -4.29 -15.30
CA GLU A 382 23.89 -5.35 -16.33
C GLU A 382 22.90 -6.52 -16.10
N ASP A 383 22.51 -6.78 -14.87
CA ASP A 383 21.53 -7.82 -14.50
C ASP A 383 20.07 -7.35 -14.61
N GLY A 384 19.84 -6.09 -15.03
CA GLY A 384 18.52 -5.49 -15.17
C GLY A 384 17.96 -4.89 -13.89
N THR A 385 18.68 -4.94 -12.77
CA THR A 385 18.26 -4.31 -11.51
C THR A 385 18.50 -2.81 -11.54
N ARG A 386 17.60 -2.04 -10.91
CA ARG A 386 17.79 -0.60 -10.72
C ARG A 386 18.53 -0.33 -9.42
N SER A 387 19.49 0.58 -9.46
CA SER A 387 20.25 1.02 -8.28
C SER A 387 20.51 2.50 -8.32
N TRP A 388 20.72 3.09 -7.13
CA TRP A 388 21.19 4.46 -7.03
C TRP A 388 22.59 4.58 -7.64
N THR A 389 22.87 5.69 -8.32
CA THR A 389 24.22 6.01 -8.79
C THR A 389 25.15 6.35 -7.62
N ASP A 390 26.46 6.25 -7.86
CA ASP A 390 27.47 6.69 -6.88
C ASP A 390 27.28 8.18 -6.51
N THR A 391 26.87 9.00 -7.47
CA THR A 391 26.59 10.43 -7.24
C THR A 391 25.41 10.62 -6.30
N ALA A 392 24.32 9.92 -6.49
CA ALA A 392 23.17 9.97 -5.59
C ALA A 392 23.57 9.46 -4.19
N LEU A 393 24.26 8.32 -4.10
CA LEU A 393 24.71 7.75 -2.84
C LEU A 393 25.64 8.68 -2.06
N ALA A 394 26.46 9.46 -2.75
CA ALA A 394 27.36 10.45 -2.12
C ALA A 394 26.61 11.59 -1.41
N THR A 395 25.32 11.84 -1.72
CA THR A 395 24.49 12.83 -1.00
C THR A 395 23.99 12.33 0.36
N ARG A 396 24.12 11.03 0.64
CA ARG A 396 23.62 10.41 1.86
C ARG A 396 24.54 10.65 3.04
N THR A 397 24.02 11.22 4.12
CA THR A 397 24.72 11.39 5.39
C THR A 397 24.33 10.30 6.39
N GLU A 398 25.14 10.07 7.44
CA GLU A 398 24.89 9.04 8.46
C GLU A 398 23.55 9.24 9.20
N ASP A 399 23.15 10.50 9.42
CA ASP A 399 21.92 10.84 10.14
C ASP A 399 20.68 10.94 9.22
N MET A 400 20.86 10.78 7.90
CA MET A 400 19.78 10.94 6.94
C MET A 400 18.89 9.69 6.91
N SER A 401 17.59 9.87 7.15
CA SER A 401 16.61 8.79 6.97
C SER A 401 16.51 8.37 5.50
N ASN A 402 16.04 7.14 5.26
CA ASN A 402 15.78 6.66 3.90
C ASN A 402 14.81 7.59 3.15
N ASP A 403 13.77 8.06 3.81
CA ASP A 403 12.80 8.98 3.20
C ASP A 403 13.43 10.33 2.85
N ALA A 404 14.29 10.89 3.71
CA ALA A 404 14.99 12.12 3.39
C ALA A 404 15.98 11.96 2.23
N PHE A 405 16.64 10.80 2.12
CA PHE A 405 17.50 10.51 0.98
C PHE A 405 16.70 10.46 -0.33
N ARG A 406 15.59 9.72 -0.36
CA ARG A 406 14.74 9.57 -1.56
C ARG A 406 14.06 10.87 -1.97
N ALA A 407 13.66 11.69 -0.98
CA ALA A 407 12.97 12.94 -1.21
C ALA A 407 13.79 14.00 -1.95
N GLN A 408 15.10 13.81 -2.09
CA GLN A 408 15.96 14.66 -2.93
C GLN A 408 15.66 14.43 -4.43
N PHE A 409 15.27 13.21 -4.80
CA PHE A 409 15.19 12.79 -6.20
C PHE A 409 13.76 12.67 -6.70
N GLY A 410 12.83 12.19 -5.87
CA GLY A 410 11.45 11.93 -6.29
C GLY A 410 10.40 12.16 -5.21
N MET A 411 9.13 12.08 -5.62
CA MET A 411 7.97 12.30 -4.74
C MET A 411 7.58 11.06 -3.92
N TRP A 412 8.33 9.96 -3.99
CA TRP A 412 7.98 8.69 -3.32
C TRP A 412 7.66 8.82 -1.84
N PRO A 413 8.51 9.48 -1.02
CA PRO A 413 8.30 9.53 0.42
C PRO A 413 6.95 10.12 0.81
N GLY A 414 6.28 9.47 1.76
CA GLY A 414 4.97 9.87 2.26
C GLY A 414 3.78 9.45 1.39
N GLY A 415 4.01 8.87 0.22
CA GLY A 415 2.94 8.40 -0.68
C GLY A 415 2.02 9.50 -1.20
N GLY A 416 0.87 9.11 -1.75
CA GLY A 416 -0.09 10.06 -2.32
C GLY A 416 0.36 10.65 -3.66
N VAL A 417 1.29 9.99 -4.35
CA VAL A 417 1.76 10.44 -5.66
C VAL A 417 0.77 9.99 -6.73
N PRO A 418 0.26 10.89 -7.59
CA PRO A 418 -0.59 10.51 -8.73
C PRO A 418 0.29 9.91 -9.84
N ALA A 419 0.70 8.67 -9.63
CA ALA A 419 1.59 7.94 -10.52
C ALA A 419 1.28 6.45 -10.47
N CYS A 420 1.81 5.68 -11.43
CA CYS A 420 1.75 4.23 -11.43
C CYS A 420 3.07 3.64 -10.95
N PHE A 421 3.05 2.88 -9.87
CA PHE A 421 4.19 2.08 -9.41
C PHE A 421 4.24 0.77 -10.17
N PHE A 422 5.10 0.70 -11.17
CA PHE A 422 5.36 -0.52 -11.91
C PHE A 422 6.25 -1.49 -11.13
N SER A 423 6.23 -2.77 -11.50
CA SER A 423 7.16 -3.76 -10.96
C SER A 423 8.61 -3.34 -11.23
N ASN A 424 9.51 -3.68 -10.30
CA ASN A 424 10.96 -3.42 -10.37
C ASN A 424 11.38 -1.94 -10.22
N LEU A 425 10.45 -1.02 -9.97
CA LEU A 425 10.81 0.37 -9.71
C LEU A 425 11.64 0.52 -8.41
N LEU A 426 11.50 -0.44 -7.51
CA LEU A 426 12.04 -0.42 -6.15
C LEU A 426 13.16 -1.45 -5.90
N ASP A 427 13.64 -2.16 -6.91
CA ASP A 427 14.70 -3.17 -6.75
C ASP A 427 15.97 -2.59 -6.12
N ALA A 428 16.27 -1.33 -6.43
CA ALA A 428 17.39 -0.60 -5.83
C ALA A 428 17.30 -0.44 -4.31
N GLU A 429 16.10 -0.56 -3.73
CA GLU A 429 15.86 -0.31 -2.31
C GLU A 429 15.60 -1.57 -1.51
N TYR A 430 14.84 -2.49 -2.07
CA TYR A 430 14.41 -3.69 -1.36
C TYR A 430 15.22 -4.93 -1.73
N GLY A 431 15.97 -4.87 -2.82
CA GLY A 431 16.72 -6.00 -3.36
C GLY A 431 15.82 -7.06 -4.01
N PRO A 432 16.42 -8.07 -4.67
CA PRO A 432 15.68 -9.06 -5.46
C PRO A 432 14.89 -10.08 -4.61
N ILE A 433 15.26 -10.31 -3.34
CA ILE A 433 14.62 -11.33 -2.50
C ILE A 433 13.19 -10.95 -2.13
N PRO A 434 12.91 -9.75 -1.60
CA PRO A 434 11.54 -9.32 -1.32
C PRO A 434 10.64 -9.28 -2.53
N SER A 435 11.19 -8.94 -3.69
CA SER A 435 10.46 -8.88 -4.96
C SER A 435 9.98 -10.26 -5.41
N ALA A 436 10.85 -11.27 -5.40
CA ALA A 436 10.49 -12.64 -5.74
C ALA A 436 9.44 -13.23 -4.78
N CYS A 437 9.58 -12.98 -3.48
CA CYS A 437 8.59 -13.36 -2.47
C CYS A 437 7.23 -12.71 -2.75
N ALA A 438 7.21 -11.39 -2.97
CA ALA A 438 6.00 -10.64 -3.22
C ALA A 438 5.26 -11.14 -4.47
N GLN A 439 5.98 -11.42 -5.54
CA GLN A 439 5.40 -11.99 -6.77
C GLN A 439 4.78 -13.38 -6.53
N ALA A 440 5.44 -14.24 -5.76
CA ALA A 440 4.92 -15.57 -5.41
C ALA A 440 3.65 -15.44 -4.54
N LEU A 441 3.67 -14.58 -3.51
CA LEU A 441 2.52 -14.33 -2.64
C LEU A 441 1.33 -13.77 -3.43
N LEU A 442 1.57 -12.80 -4.31
CA LEU A 442 0.50 -12.21 -5.14
C LEU A 442 -0.11 -13.24 -6.11
N LYS A 443 0.74 -14.07 -6.73
CA LYS A 443 0.30 -15.03 -7.74
C LYS A 443 -0.42 -16.23 -7.14
N ASP A 444 0.13 -16.83 -6.07
CA ASP A 444 -0.25 -18.16 -5.63
C ASP A 444 -1.07 -18.15 -4.32
N TYR A 445 -0.99 -17.06 -3.52
CA TYR A 445 -1.60 -16.98 -2.19
C TYR A 445 -2.55 -15.78 -2.02
N ALA A 446 -2.58 -14.83 -2.96
CA ALA A 446 -3.57 -13.76 -2.91
C ALA A 446 -5.00 -14.31 -2.97
N PRO A 447 -5.97 -13.66 -2.30
CA PRO A 447 -7.38 -13.97 -2.53
C PRO A 447 -7.72 -13.91 -4.03
N LYS A 448 -8.54 -14.83 -4.51
CA LYS A 448 -8.92 -14.90 -5.94
C LYS A 448 -9.60 -13.63 -6.44
N LYS A 449 -10.37 -12.98 -5.56
CA LYS A 449 -10.96 -11.66 -5.77
C LYS A 449 -10.49 -10.74 -4.66
N ILE A 450 -9.85 -9.63 -5.02
CA ILE A 450 -9.42 -8.58 -4.10
C ILE A 450 -10.39 -7.43 -4.32
N TRP A 451 -11.02 -6.98 -3.24
CA TRP A 451 -11.89 -5.82 -3.35
C TRP A 451 -11.09 -4.54 -3.57
N PRO A 452 -11.60 -3.62 -4.41
CA PRO A 452 -11.07 -2.27 -4.50
C PRO A 452 -11.30 -1.49 -3.20
N ILE A 453 -10.82 -0.27 -3.14
CA ILE A 453 -11.36 0.72 -2.20
C ILE A 453 -12.79 0.99 -2.67
N ILE A 454 -13.78 0.54 -1.89
CA ILE A 454 -15.20 0.66 -2.28
C ILE A 454 -15.66 2.11 -2.08
N THR A 455 -16.34 2.67 -3.07
CA THR A 455 -17.00 3.98 -2.96
C THR A 455 -18.39 3.79 -2.37
N PHE A 456 -18.58 4.28 -1.15
CA PHE A 456 -19.87 4.29 -0.45
C PHE A 456 -20.63 5.59 -0.70
N THR A 457 -21.96 5.55 -0.67
CA THR A 457 -22.77 6.76 -0.55
C THR A 457 -22.57 7.40 0.83
N ALA A 458 -23.00 8.65 1.03
CA ALA A 458 -22.86 9.33 2.33
C ALA A 458 -23.53 8.55 3.49
N ASP A 459 -24.71 7.97 3.24
CA ASP A 459 -25.46 7.18 4.23
C ASP A 459 -24.76 5.85 4.54
N GLU A 460 -24.27 5.15 3.51
CA GLU A 460 -23.49 3.91 3.65
C GLU A 460 -22.16 4.19 4.37
N SER A 461 -21.46 5.27 4.00
CA SER A 461 -20.19 5.67 4.62
C SER A 461 -20.36 5.95 6.11
N ALA A 462 -21.47 6.59 6.52
CA ALA A 462 -21.79 6.80 7.94
C ALA A 462 -21.97 5.47 8.68
N VAL A 463 -22.65 4.49 8.08
CA VAL A 463 -22.84 3.16 8.64
C VAL A 463 -21.50 2.42 8.75
N VAL A 464 -20.74 2.37 7.67
CA VAL A 464 -19.45 1.64 7.59
C VAL A 464 -18.43 2.23 8.58
N SER A 465 -18.33 3.56 8.66
CA SER A 465 -17.39 4.23 9.57
C SER A 465 -17.72 3.98 11.03
N GLN A 466 -18.99 4.05 11.40
CA GLN A 466 -19.41 3.87 12.78
C GLN A 466 -19.44 2.39 13.19
N LEU A 467 -20.27 1.57 12.53
CA LEU A 467 -20.45 0.17 12.91
C LEU A 467 -19.20 -0.66 12.63
N GLY A 468 -18.50 -0.40 11.51
CA GLY A 468 -17.26 -1.10 11.18
C GLY A 468 -16.18 -0.87 12.24
N SER A 469 -16.00 0.38 12.70
CA SER A 469 -15.05 0.71 13.76
C SER A 469 -15.44 0.09 15.10
N ASP A 470 -16.71 0.18 15.48
CA ASP A 470 -17.20 -0.35 16.75
C ASP A 470 -17.05 -1.87 16.80
N ILE A 471 -17.48 -2.59 15.75
CA ILE A 471 -17.36 -4.05 15.63
C ILE A 471 -15.89 -4.47 15.63
N ASN A 472 -15.04 -3.81 14.86
CA ASN A 472 -13.60 -4.14 14.78
C ASN A 472 -12.92 -3.98 16.15
N ASN A 473 -13.18 -2.85 16.82
CA ASN A 473 -12.62 -2.59 18.14
C ASN A 473 -13.13 -3.60 19.19
N PHE A 474 -14.41 -3.92 19.16
CA PHE A 474 -15.00 -4.91 20.06
C PHE A 474 -14.37 -6.29 19.87
N ALA A 475 -14.22 -6.76 18.62
CA ALA A 475 -13.62 -8.06 18.32
C ALA A 475 -12.14 -8.12 18.67
N LYS A 476 -11.37 -7.08 18.35
CA LYS A 476 -9.94 -6.99 18.70
C LYS A 476 -9.72 -6.92 20.22
N ASN A 477 -10.54 -6.19 20.94
CA ASN A 477 -10.49 -6.15 22.40
C ASN A 477 -10.81 -7.50 23.02
N PHE A 478 -11.82 -8.21 22.51
CA PHE A 478 -12.14 -9.57 22.96
C PHE A 478 -10.94 -10.50 22.73
N ALA A 479 -10.36 -10.50 21.53
CA ALA A 479 -9.19 -11.32 21.23
C ALA A 479 -7.99 -10.99 22.16
N ALA A 480 -7.70 -9.71 22.39
CA ALA A 480 -6.62 -9.28 23.28
C ALA A 480 -6.84 -9.74 24.73
N GLN A 481 -8.07 -9.60 25.27
CA GLN A 481 -8.41 -10.08 26.61
C GLN A 481 -8.22 -11.60 26.75
N VAL A 482 -8.57 -12.36 25.72
CA VAL A 482 -8.39 -13.82 25.73
C VAL A 482 -6.90 -14.17 25.61
N MET A 483 -6.17 -13.55 24.71
CA MET A 483 -4.73 -13.78 24.52
C MET A 483 -3.92 -13.50 25.78
N THR A 484 -4.21 -12.41 26.47
CA THR A 484 -3.51 -12.02 27.71
C THR A 484 -3.95 -12.81 28.94
N GLY A 485 -4.99 -13.64 28.82
CA GLY A 485 -5.54 -14.43 29.92
C GLY A 485 -6.46 -13.62 30.88
N GLU A 486 -6.80 -12.39 30.52
CA GLU A 486 -7.80 -11.61 31.25
C GLU A 486 -9.19 -12.27 31.19
N LYS A 487 -9.46 -12.95 30.07
CA LYS A 487 -10.69 -13.70 29.82
C LYS A 487 -10.37 -15.10 29.33
N GLU A 488 -11.03 -16.12 29.87
CA GLU A 488 -10.93 -17.48 29.40
C GLU A 488 -11.85 -17.70 28.17
N LEU A 489 -11.36 -18.36 27.13
CA LEU A 489 -12.15 -18.72 25.95
C LEU A 489 -12.89 -20.05 26.20
N THR A 490 -14.11 -19.94 26.68
CA THR A 490 -15.04 -21.05 26.88
C THR A 490 -16.21 -20.94 25.92
N ASP A 491 -17.06 -21.99 25.84
CA ASP A 491 -18.30 -21.91 25.03
C ASP A 491 -19.23 -20.79 25.52
N ASP A 492 -19.31 -20.58 26.84
CA ASP A 492 -20.12 -19.50 27.43
C ASP A 492 -19.59 -18.12 27.08
N THR A 493 -18.27 -17.89 27.18
CA THR A 493 -17.66 -16.58 26.83
C THR A 493 -17.71 -16.33 25.35
N TRP A 494 -17.60 -17.36 24.51
CA TRP A 494 -17.77 -17.26 23.07
C TRP A 494 -19.23 -16.91 22.71
N ALA A 495 -20.22 -17.61 23.30
CA ALA A 495 -21.63 -17.31 23.10
C ALA A 495 -21.96 -15.88 23.52
N ALA A 496 -21.46 -15.43 24.69
CA ALA A 496 -21.66 -14.05 25.14
C ALA A 496 -21.03 -13.02 24.19
N PHE A 497 -19.85 -13.31 23.62
CA PHE A 497 -19.24 -12.46 22.59
C PHE A 497 -20.13 -12.36 21.35
N GLN A 498 -20.67 -13.50 20.87
CA GLN A 498 -21.56 -13.53 19.70
C GLN A 498 -22.89 -12.78 19.96
N ASP A 499 -23.45 -12.93 21.17
CA ASP A 499 -24.67 -12.22 21.57
C ASP A 499 -24.48 -10.70 21.61
N GLU A 500 -23.33 -10.22 22.09
CA GLU A 500 -23.02 -8.77 22.08
C GLU A 500 -22.75 -8.27 20.67
N LEU A 501 -22.02 -9.03 19.85
CA LEU A 501 -21.76 -8.70 18.46
C LEU A 501 -23.07 -8.58 17.65
N ALA A 502 -24.01 -9.50 17.87
CA ALA A 502 -25.33 -9.46 17.23
C ALA A 502 -26.14 -8.19 17.57
N LYS A 503 -26.00 -7.67 18.81
CA LYS A 503 -26.66 -6.41 19.24
C LYS A 503 -26.10 -5.18 18.53
N MET A 504 -24.88 -5.26 17.98
CA MET A 504 -24.25 -4.18 17.22
C MET A 504 -24.80 -4.04 15.80
N ASN A 505 -25.77 -4.88 15.44
CA ASN A 505 -26.47 -4.86 14.14
C ASN A 505 -25.52 -5.05 12.92
N PRO A 506 -24.79 -6.17 12.88
CA PRO A 506 -23.85 -6.47 11.79
C PRO A 506 -24.53 -6.57 10.42
N GLU A 507 -25.81 -6.96 10.36
CA GLU A 507 -26.59 -7.05 9.12
C GLU A 507 -26.66 -5.71 8.39
N LYS A 508 -26.82 -4.60 9.14
CA LYS A 508 -26.84 -3.27 8.54
C LYS A 508 -25.50 -2.89 7.89
N LEU A 509 -24.41 -3.40 8.43
CA LEU A 509 -23.08 -3.22 7.83
C LEU A 509 -22.95 -4.06 6.54
N ILE A 510 -23.44 -5.30 6.57
CA ILE A 510 -23.48 -6.20 5.39
C ILE A 510 -24.32 -5.56 4.29
N ASP A 511 -25.51 -5.05 4.58
CA ASP A 511 -26.41 -4.40 3.61
C ASP A 511 -25.71 -3.20 2.92
N ALA A 512 -24.94 -2.40 3.67
CA ALA A 512 -24.18 -1.28 3.10
C ALA A 512 -23.09 -1.76 2.13
N TYR A 513 -22.39 -2.85 2.48
CA TYR A 513 -21.40 -3.47 1.59
C TYR A 513 -22.05 -4.09 0.35
N GLU A 514 -23.14 -4.84 0.50
CA GLU A 514 -23.87 -5.46 -0.60
C GLU A 514 -24.36 -4.41 -1.60
N SER A 515 -24.97 -3.34 -1.10
CA SER A 515 -25.41 -2.21 -1.94
C SER A 515 -24.26 -1.59 -2.72
N ALA A 516 -23.16 -1.29 -2.04
CA ALA A 516 -21.99 -0.67 -2.68
C ALA A 516 -21.29 -1.61 -3.69
N LEU A 517 -21.13 -2.88 -3.35
CA LEU A 517 -20.54 -3.89 -4.23
C LEU A 517 -21.42 -4.16 -5.47
N THR A 518 -22.74 -4.15 -5.30
CA THR A 518 -23.69 -4.27 -6.42
C THR A 518 -23.53 -3.10 -7.40
N ARG A 519 -23.28 -1.88 -6.93
CA ARG A 519 -22.97 -0.75 -7.82
C ARG A 519 -21.66 -0.93 -8.58
N VAL A 520 -20.64 -1.51 -7.95
CA VAL A 520 -19.32 -1.72 -8.57
C VAL A 520 -19.33 -2.86 -9.58
N TYR A 521 -19.96 -3.99 -9.24
CA TYR A 521 -19.86 -5.22 -10.00
C TYR A 521 -21.14 -5.60 -10.79
N GLY A 522 -22.26 -4.95 -10.51
CA GLY A 522 -23.58 -5.23 -11.12
C GLY A 522 -24.42 -6.21 -10.32
N GLU A 523 -25.73 -6.23 -10.62
CA GLU A 523 -26.68 -7.16 -9.99
C GLU A 523 -26.33 -8.63 -10.30
N GLY A 524 -26.35 -9.47 -9.27
CA GLY A 524 -26.07 -10.91 -9.39
C GLY A 524 -24.58 -11.25 -9.57
N ALA A 525 -23.70 -10.30 -9.38
CA ALA A 525 -22.26 -10.57 -9.35
C ALA A 525 -21.91 -11.40 -8.11
N GLU A 526 -21.01 -12.36 -8.28
CA GLU A 526 -20.34 -12.97 -7.13
C GLU A 526 -19.32 -11.98 -6.57
N PHE A 527 -19.43 -11.65 -5.31
CA PHE A 527 -18.53 -10.69 -4.63
C PHE A 527 -17.18 -11.28 -4.23
#